data_7ec6c849b62d2f3cc74574fda1be89fe
#
_entry.id   7ec6c849b62d2f3cc74574fda1be89fe
#
_cell.length_a   1.000
_cell.length_b   1.000
_cell.length_c   1.000
_cell.angle_alpha   90.00
_cell.angle_beta   90.00
_cell.angle_gamma   90.00
#
_symmetry.space_group_name_H-M   'P 1'
#
loop_
_entity.id
_entity.type
_entity.pdbx_description
1 polymer ?
#
loop_
_entity_poly.entity_id
_entity_poly.type
_entity_poly.pdbx_seq_one_letter_code
_entity_poly.pdbx_strand_id
1 'polypeptide(L)'
;MASGAGEGTLDLDMLRQGIEGHDTEAMLSLYADDAEISVVDQRHTPSHPHVLRNRDQIQAFLQGVFGRDMTHRVDHIVAGDGSVSFSERCEYPDGSRVLASAVLDIDAGHIIRQELVQAWDPGKPEPGYQDFTRPDEVRTFEKGRLELLHTPAGDVGRMVLSPGWRWSEHVRPLAGTDLCEAAHMGYQISGRLRIQLADGTTFDAEPGQVGSVPPGHDAWVVGDETAVLLDWAGATDYARR
;
A
#
# COMPACT_ATOMS: atom_id res chain seq x y z
N MET A 1 31.45 -31.21 -25.57
CA MET A 1 30.85 -31.84 -24.38
C MET A 1 30.45 -30.70 -23.46
N ALA A 2 29.22 -30.28 -23.60
CA ALA A 2 28.64 -29.26 -22.73
C ALA A 2 28.15 -30.00 -21.47
N SER A 3 28.73 -29.64 -20.34
CA SER A 3 28.30 -30.07 -19.02
C SER A 3 26.91 -29.53 -18.76
N GLY A 4 25.89 -30.37 -18.71
CA GLY A 4 24.56 -30.01 -18.26
C GLY A 4 24.63 -29.67 -16.77
N ALA A 5 24.49 -28.40 -16.45
CA ALA A 5 24.09 -27.96 -15.11
C ALA A 5 22.71 -28.59 -14.86
N GLY A 6 22.55 -29.35 -13.78
CA GLY A 6 21.26 -29.90 -13.38
C GLY A 6 20.32 -28.74 -13.07
N GLU A 7 19.30 -28.59 -13.91
CA GLU A 7 18.19 -27.66 -13.68
C GLU A 7 17.43 -28.17 -12.45
N GLY A 8 17.69 -27.58 -11.29
CA GLY A 8 16.86 -27.79 -10.10
C GLY A 8 15.47 -27.26 -10.41
N THR A 9 14.45 -28.09 -10.31
CA THR A 9 13.05 -27.65 -10.43
C THR A 9 12.52 -27.26 -9.08
N LEU A 10 11.71 -26.18 -9.02
CA LEU A 10 11.03 -25.77 -7.80
C LEU A 10 10.08 -26.88 -7.33
N ASP A 11 10.04 -27.15 -6.05
CA ASP A 11 9.06 -28.06 -5.44
C ASP A 11 7.67 -27.41 -5.39
N LEU A 12 6.83 -27.75 -6.37
CA LEU A 12 5.48 -27.20 -6.51
C LEU A 12 4.50 -27.72 -5.46
N ASP A 13 4.73 -28.92 -4.94
CA ASP A 13 3.91 -29.46 -3.87
C ASP A 13 4.21 -28.75 -2.55
N MET A 14 5.48 -28.50 -2.26
CA MET A 14 5.90 -27.71 -1.11
C MET A 14 5.39 -26.26 -1.22
N LEU A 15 5.46 -25.65 -2.41
CA LEU A 15 4.91 -24.31 -2.66
C LEU A 15 3.41 -24.25 -2.31
N ARG A 16 2.62 -25.17 -2.84
CA ARG A 16 1.19 -25.24 -2.55
C ARG A 16 0.90 -25.49 -1.07
N GLN A 17 1.53 -26.49 -0.48
CA GLN A 17 1.31 -26.88 0.91
C GLN A 17 1.77 -25.79 1.87
N GLY A 18 2.89 -25.12 1.57
CA GLY A 18 3.40 -24.01 2.37
C GLY A 18 2.45 -22.81 2.40
N ILE A 19 1.88 -22.45 1.25
CA ILE A 19 0.91 -21.35 1.16
C ILE A 19 -0.41 -21.75 1.85
N GLU A 20 -1.02 -22.86 1.45
CA GLU A 20 -2.33 -23.28 1.98
C GLU A 20 -2.28 -23.69 3.47
N GLY A 21 -1.11 -24.16 3.94
CA GLY A 21 -0.86 -24.52 5.34
C GLY A 21 -0.30 -23.41 6.22
N HIS A 22 -0.08 -22.21 5.68
CA HIS A 22 0.53 -21.08 6.39
C HIS A 22 1.92 -21.39 6.98
N ASP A 23 2.68 -22.22 6.29
CA ASP A 23 4.01 -22.66 6.75
C ASP A 23 5.10 -21.71 6.26
N THR A 24 5.45 -20.77 7.12
CA THR A 24 6.51 -19.77 6.85
C THR A 24 7.86 -20.42 6.59
N GLU A 25 8.22 -21.48 7.32
CA GLU A 25 9.54 -22.11 7.19
C GLU A 25 9.64 -22.88 5.86
N ALA A 26 8.62 -23.65 5.52
CA ALA A 26 8.54 -24.34 4.24
C ALA A 26 8.63 -23.35 3.08
N MET A 27 7.82 -22.28 3.11
CA MET A 27 7.85 -21.24 2.07
C MET A 27 9.21 -20.56 2.00
N LEU A 28 9.79 -20.17 3.13
CA LEU A 28 11.08 -19.48 3.16
C LEU A 28 12.21 -20.37 2.61
N SER A 29 12.11 -21.70 2.75
CA SER A 29 13.10 -22.63 2.20
C SER A 29 13.12 -22.68 0.67
N LEU A 30 12.03 -22.25 0.02
CA LEU A 30 11.95 -22.17 -1.44
C LEU A 30 12.66 -20.95 -2.03
N TYR A 31 12.97 -19.92 -1.23
CA TYR A 31 13.65 -18.72 -1.70
C TYR A 31 15.17 -18.83 -1.59
N ALA A 32 15.87 -18.28 -2.57
CA ALA A 32 17.29 -18.02 -2.46
C ALA A 32 17.58 -16.94 -1.40
N ASP A 33 18.80 -16.90 -0.87
CA ASP A 33 19.18 -15.97 0.20
C ASP A 33 19.10 -14.51 -0.24
N ASP A 34 19.32 -14.22 -1.51
CA ASP A 34 19.30 -12.90 -2.15
C ASP A 34 18.02 -12.64 -2.97
N ALA A 35 16.98 -13.45 -2.76
CA ALA A 35 15.72 -13.31 -3.49
C ALA A 35 15.05 -11.93 -3.29
N GLU A 36 14.29 -11.52 -4.29
CA GLU A 36 13.50 -10.29 -4.26
C GLU A 36 12.01 -10.59 -4.49
N ILE A 37 11.13 -9.96 -3.69
CA ILE A 37 9.69 -9.97 -3.93
C ILE A 37 9.24 -8.54 -4.22
N SER A 38 8.50 -8.36 -5.31
CA SER A 38 7.83 -7.11 -5.67
C SER A 38 6.32 -7.28 -5.55
N VAL A 39 5.68 -6.50 -4.70
CA VAL A 39 4.23 -6.57 -4.46
C VAL A 39 3.55 -5.31 -5.00
N VAL A 40 2.55 -5.53 -5.85
CA VAL A 40 1.62 -4.50 -6.33
C VAL A 40 0.24 -4.80 -5.78
N ASP A 41 -0.32 -3.88 -5.04
CA ASP A 41 -1.63 -3.98 -4.42
C ASP A 41 -2.37 -2.63 -4.45
N GLN A 42 -3.48 -2.52 -3.72
CA GLN A 42 -4.25 -1.27 -3.64
C GLN A 42 -3.49 -0.10 -2.99
N ARG A 43 -2.40 -0.36 -2.25
CA ARG A 43 -1.56 0.66 -1.59
C ARG A 43 -0.25 0.91 -2.36
N HIS A 44 0.25 -0.10 -3.05
CA HIS A 44 1.52 -0.08 -3.75
C HIS A 44 1.28 -0.19 -5.25
N THR A 45 1.38 0.93 -5.94
CA THR A 45 1.13 1.02 -7.40
C THR A 45 2.26 0.37 -8.22
N PRO A 46 2.02 0.01 -9.50
CA PRO A 46 3.09 -0.53 -10.36
C PRO A 46 4.32 0.38 -10.50
N SER A 47 4.16 1.69 -10.37
CA SER A 47 5.27 2.65 -10.39
C SER A 47 6.05 2.73 -9.07
N HIS A 48 5.43 2.27 -7.97
CA HIS A 48 6.01 2.29 -6.62
C HIS A 48 5.61 0.99 -5.88
N PRO A 49 6.10 -0.17 -6.32
CA PRO A 49 5.78 -1.45 -5.69
C PRO A 49 6.45 -1.54 -4.31
N HIS A 50 5.87 -2.34 -3.43
CA HIS A 50 6.54 -2.73 -2.19
C HIS A 50 7.58 -3.81 -2.50
N VAL A 51 8.85 -3.47 -2.37
CA VAL A 51 9.97 -4.37 -2.69
C VAL A 51 10.63 -4.88 -1.43
N LEU A 52 10.67 -6.20 -1.31
CA LEU A 52 11.33 -6.92 -0.22
C LEU A 52 12.62 -7.54 -0.77
N ARG A 53 13.72 -7.26 -0.11
CA ARG A 53 15.04 -7.78 -0.44
C ARG A 53 15.60 -8.52 0.75
N ASN A 54 16.27 -9.62 0.51
CA ASN A 54 16.84 -10.50 1.52
C ASN A 54 15.82 -11.33 2.32
N ARG A 55 16.37 -12.37 2.91
CA ARG A 55 15.63 -13.42 3.61
C ARG A 55 14.84 -12.90 4.81
N ASP A 56 15.39 -11.95 5.57
CA ASP A 56 14.72 -11.43 6.79
C ASP A 56 13.45 -10.66 6.44
N GLN A 57 13.49 -9.82 5.40
CA GLN A 57 12.31 -9.08 4.93
C GLN A 57 11.24 -10.01 4.35
N ILE A 58 11.67 -11.03 3.60
CA ILE A 58 10.76 -12.04 3.06
C ILE A 58 10.13 -12.85 4.19
N GLN A 59 10.89 -13.26 5.19
CA GLN A 59 10.37 -13.94 6.38
C GLN A 59 9.33 -13.11 7.12
N ALA A 60 9.65 -11.85 7.39
CA ALA A 60 8.73 -10.94 8.08
C ALA A 60 7.42 -10.74 7.28
N PHE A 61 7.51 -10.65 5.96
CA PHE A 61 6.36 -10.55 5.07
C PHE A 61 5.49 -11.82 5.14
N LEU A 62 6.09 -13.00 4.98
CA LEU A 62 5.38 -14.28 5.06
C LEU A 62 4.71 -14.46 6.42
N GLN A 63 5.40 -14.15 7.52
CA GLN A 63 4.82 -14.18 8.87
C GLN A 63 3.64 -13.21 8.99
N GLY A 64 3.76 -12.01 8.44
CA GLY A 64 2.70 -11.01 8.43
C GLY A 64 1.48 -11.44 7.59
N VAL A 65 1.66 -12.19 6.51
CA VAL A 65 0.59 -12.74 5.69
C VAL A 65 -0.06 -13.94 6.36
N PHE A 66 0.72 -14.93 6.75
CA PHE A 66 0.22 -16.18 7.32
C PHE A 66 -0.28 -16.06 8.76
N GLY A 67 0.09 -14.97 9.46
CA GLY A 67 -0.46 -14.65 10.78
C GLY A 67 -1.87 -14.06 10.75
N ARG A 68 -2.44 -13.81 9.58
CA ARG A 68 -3.81 -13.31 9.44
C ARG A 68 -4.81 -14.46 9.52
N ASP A 69 -5.97 -14.18 10.08
CA ASP A 69 -7.10 -15.14 10.05
C ASP A 69 -7.76 -15.10 8.65
N MET A 70 -7.22 -15.91 7.73
CA MET A 70 -7.75 -16.08 6.38
C MET A 70 -7.39 -17.46 5.84
N THR A 71 -8.15 -17.92 4.85
CA THR A 71 -7.84 -19.15 4.11
C THR A 71 -7.09 -18.81 2.83
N HIS A 72 -6.16 -19.69 2.43
CA HIS A 72 -5.42 -19.59 1.19
C HIS A 72 -5.75 -20.80 0.30
N ARG A 73 -5.91 -20.56 -0.98
CA ARG A 73 -6.09 -21.60 -1.99
C ARG A 73 -5.28 -21.27 -3.23
N VAL A 74 -4.37 -22.13 -3.58
CA VAL A 74 -3.52 -22.02 -4.78
C VAL A 74 -4.17 -22.74 -5.96
N ASP A 75 -4.41 -22.00 -7.04
CA ASP A 75 -4.97 -22.51 -8.29
C ASP A 75 -4.01 -22.22 -9.47
N HIS A 76 -4.19 -22.94 -10.59
CA HIS A 76 -3.56 -22.65 -11.88
C HIS A 76 -2.04 -22.51 -11.83
N ILE A 77 -1.36 -23.49 -11.17
CA ILE A 77 0.10 -23.52 -11.23
C ILE A 77 0.52 -23.92 -12.64
N VAL A 78 1.35 -23.08 -13.26
CA VAL A 78 1.98 -23.32 -14.55
C VAL A 78 3.48 -23.19 -14.39
N ALA A 79 4.23 -24.25 -14.71
CA ALA A 79 5.68 -24.25 -14.70
C ALA A 79 6.23 -24.27 -16.12
N GLY A 80 7.26 -23.48 -16.37
CA GLY A 80 8.00 -23.39 -17.62
C GLY A 80 9.50 -23.40 -17.36
N ASP A 81 10.29 -23.16 -18.40
CA ASP A 81 11.74 -23.11 -18.31
C ASP A 81 12.16 -21.91 -17.44
N GLY A 82 12.61 -22.19 -16.20
CA GLY A 82 13.08 -21.18 -15.25
C GLY A 82 12.01 -20.30 -14.66
N SER A 83 10.72 -20.59 -14.84
CA SER A 83 9.66 -19.80 -14.24
C SER A 83 8.46 -20.61 -13.78
N VAL A 84 7.75 -20.11 -12.78
CA VAL A 84 6.48 -20.67 -12.29
C VAL A 84 5.50 -19.53 -12.11
N SER A 85 4.24 -19.72 -12.52
CA SER A 85 3.18 -18.81 -12.22
C SER A 85 2.00 -19.53 -11.58
N PHE A 86 1.28 -18.83 -10.72
CA PHE A 86 0.05 -19.35 -10.09
C PHE A 86 -0.90 -18.22 -9.73
N SER A 87 -2.16 -18.58 -9.50
CA SER A 87 -3.13 -17.73 -8.85
C SER A 87 -3.45 -18.24 -7.46
N GLU A 88 -3.71 -17.32 -6.56
CA GLU A 88 -4.06 -17.60 -5.17
C GLU A 88 -5.34 -16.84 -4.81
N ARG A 89 -6.26 -17.53 -4.15
CA ARG A 89 -7.47 -16.94 -3.56
C ARG A 89 -7.38 -17.00 -2.06
N CYS A 90 -7.58 -15.84 -1.44
CA CYS A 90 -7.67 -15.73 0.00
C CYS A 90 -9.06 -15.25 0.39
N GLU A 91 -9.59 -15.76 1.49
CA GLU A 91 -10.88 -15.37 2.05
C GLU A 91 -10.75 -15.14 3.55
N TYR A 92 -11.21 -13.98 4.00
CA TYR A 92 -11.25 -13.58 5.39
C TYR A 92 -12.60 -13.90 6.03
N PRO A 93 -12.70 -14.03 7.37
CA PRO A 93 -13.96 -14.31 8.08
C PRO A 93 -15.04 -13.24 7.87
N ASP A 94 -14.66 -12.00 7.60
CA ASP A 94 -15.57 -10.90 7.30
C ASP A 94 -16.12 -10.92 5.86
N GLY A 95 -15.71 -11.92 5.06
CA GLY A 95 -16.09 -12.09 3.67
C GLY A 95 -15.24 -11.27 2.68
N SER A 96 -14.24 -10.55 3.15
CA SER A 96 -13.22 -9.93 2.26
C SER A 96 -12.46 -11.00 1.50
N ARG A 97 -12.13 -10.71 0.24
CA ARG A 97 -11.41 -11.64 -0.63
C ARG A 97 -10.23 -10.98 -1.30
N VAL A 98 -9.21 -11.79 -1.56
CA VAL A 98 -8.06 -11.38 -2.35
C VAL A 98 -7.86 -12.39 -3.47
N LEU A 99 -7.71 -11.89 -4.69
CA LEU A 99 -7.17 -12.65 -5.80
C LEU A 99 -5.75 -12.16 -6.05
N ALA A 100 -4.79 -13.05 -5.85
CA ALA A 100 -3.39 -12.78 -6.15
C ALA A 100 -2.95 -13.54 -7.40
N SER A 101 -2.04 -12.96 -8.16
CA SER A 101 -1.30 -13.61 -9.25
C SER A 101 0.18 -13.44 -9.00
N ALA A 102 0.91 -14.54 -9.00
CA ALA A 102 2.35 -14.55 -8.80
C ALA A 102 3.07 -15.08 -10.02
N VAL A 103 4.20 -14.47 -10.33
CA VAL A 103 5.20 -14.97 -11.28
C VAL A 103 6.52 -15.09 -10.55
N LEU A 104 7.12 -16.28 -10.62
CA LEU A 104 8.37 -16.63 -9.96
C LEU A 104 9.45 -16.88 -11.01
N ASP A 105 10.62 -16.27 -10.85
CA ASP A 105 11.83 -16.66 -11.57
C ASP A 105 12.61 -17.68 -10.72
N ILE A 106 13.03 -18.77 -11.35
CA ILE A 106 13.63 -19.90 -10.66
C ILE A 106 15.06 -20.10 -11.15
N ASP A 107 15.99 -20.22 -10.23
CA ASP A 107 17.36 -20.67 -10.49
C ASP A 107 17.77 -21.77 -9.51
N ALA A 108 18.39 -22.83 -10.02
CA ALA A 108 18.85 -23.97 -9.23
C ALA A 108 17.79 -24.54 -8.27
N GLY A 109 16.49 -24.47 -8.63
CA GLY A 109 15.38 -24.96 -7.81
C GLY A 109 14.88 -24.00 -6.72
N HIS A 110 15.41 -22.77 -6.68
CA HIS A 110 14.98 -21.75 -5.72
C HIS A 110 14.39 -20.54 -6.42
N ILE A 111 13.47 -19.88 -5.74
CA ILE A 111 12.88 -18.61 -6.17
C ILE A 111 13.92 -17.52 -5.97
N ILE A 112 14.34 -16.87 -7.07
CA ILE A 112 15.26 -15.72 -7.04
C ILE A 112 14.51 -14.40 -7.15
N ARG A 113 13.31 -14.43 -7.76
CA ARG A 113 12.45 -13.26 -7.89
C ARG A 113 10.98 -13.67 -7.87
N GLN A 114 10.16 -12.85 -7.27
CA GLN A 114 8.70 -12.97 -7.32
C GLN A 114 8.06 -11.63 -7.63
N GLU A 115 7.18 -11.60 -8.62
CA GLU A 115 6.23 -10.53 -8.84
C GLU A 115 4.86 -10.96 -8.35
N LEU A 116 4.25 -10.19 -7.46
CA LEU A 116 2.94 -10.47 -6.86
C LEU A 116 2.00 -9.30 -7.09
N VAL A 117 0.90 -9.56 -7.78
CA VAL A 117 -0.18 -8.59 -8.00
C VAL A 117 -1.43 -9.04 -7.26
N GLN A 118 -2.05 -8.15 -6.50
CA GLN A 118 -3.22 -8.44 -5.69
C GLN A 118 -4.41 -7.56 -6.07
N ALA A 119 -5.56 -8.18 -6.29
CA ALA A 119 -6.85 -7.53 -6.42
C ALA A 119 -7.70 -7.83 -5.17
N TRP A 120 -8.24 -6.79 -4.57
CA TRP A 120 -8.98 -6.85 -3.31
C TRP A 120 -10.46 -6.60 -3.56
N ASP A 121 -11.29 -7.50 -3.01
CA ASP A 121 -12.73 -7.35 -2.92
C ASP A 121 -13.07 -7.17 -1.43
N PRO A 122 -13.45 -5.97 -0.98
CA PRO A 122 -13.85 -5.75 0.39
C PRO A 122 -15.09 -6.58 0.68
N GLY A 123 -15.15 -7.22 1.84
CA GLY A 123 -16.32 -7.95 2.30
C GLY A 123 -17.57 -7.06 2.32
N LYS A 124 -18.72 -7.62 2.65
CA LYS A 124 -19.92 -6.81 2.82
C LYS A 124 -19.71 -5.85 3.99
N PRO A 125 -19.61 -4.55 3.74
CA PRO A 125 -19.49 -3.61 4.84
C PRO A 125 -20.74 -3.70 5.70
N GLU A 126 -20.57 -3.83 7.01
CA GLU A 126 -21.69 -3.63 7.94
C GLU A 126 -22.19 -2.20 7.79
N PRO A 127 -23.51 -1.99 7.65
CA PRO A 127 -24.06 -0.65 7.57
C PRO A 127 -23.73 0.11 8.85
N GLY A 128 -23.11 1.25 8.72
CA GLY A 128 -22.72 2.06 9.86
C GLY A 128 -22.42 3.50 9.45
N TYR A 129 -22.50 4.39 10.44
CA TYR A 129 -22.08 5.78 10.30
C TYR A 129 -21.01 6.05 11.35
N GLN A 130 -19.95 6.68 10.92
CA GLN A 130 -18.89 7.21 11.77
C GLN A 130 -18.87 8.74 11.62
N ASP A 131 -18.38 9.43 12.62
CA ASP A 131 -18.25 10.88 12.58
C ASP A 131 -16.93 11.36 13.18
N PHE A 132 -16.50 12.53 12.80
CA PHE A 132 -15.26 13.12 13.27
C PHE A 132 -15.31 13.71 14.68
N THR A 133 -16.38 13.47 15.45
CA THR A 133 -16.37 13.76 16.90
C THR A 133 -15.60 12.70 17.67
N ARG A 134 -15.43 11.51 17.08
CA ARG A 134 -14.65 10.39 17.61
C ARG A 134 -13.85 9.73 16.48
N PRO A 135 -12.80 10.39 15.98
CA PRO A 135 -11.97 9.80 14.95
C PRO A 135 -11.21 8.57 15.48
N ASP A 136 -10.97 7.60 14.61
CA ASP A 136 -10.23 6.38 14.95
C ASP A 136 -8.74 6.69 15.20
N GLU A 137 -8.19 7.66 14.47
CA GLU A 137 -6.80 8.13 14.64
C GLU A 137 -6.73 9.65 14.50
N VAL A 138 -5.85 10.28 15.28
CA VAL A 138 -5.53 11.70 15.18
C VAL A 138 -4.02 11.89 15.09
N ARG A 139 -3.54 12.52 14.03
CA ARG A 139 -2.15 12.93 13.86
C ARG A 139 -2.06 14.44 13.97
N THR A 140 -1.25 14.92 14.89
CA THR A 140 -1.04 16.37 15.10
C THR A 140 0.35 16.77 14.63
N PHE A 141 0.43 17.90 13.97
CA PHE A 141 1.66 18.54 13.54
C PHE A 141 1.52 20.05 13.73
N GLU A 142 2.60 20.79 13.59
CA GLU A 142 2.54 22.23 13.80
C GLU A 142 1.52 22.89 12.85
N LYS A 143 0.65 23.72 13.40
CA LYS A 143 -0.46 24.42 12.70
C LYS A 143 -1.48 23.51 12.02
N GLY A 144 -1.53 22.23 12.36
CA GLY A 144 -2.53 21.36 11.75
C GLY A 144 -2.72 20.01 12.43
N ARG A 145 -3.75 19.32 11.99
CA ARG A 145 -4.02 17.94 12.35
C ARG A 145 -4.75 17.21 11.25
N LEU A 146 -4.54 15.92 11.20
CA LEU A 146 -5.30 14.96 10.42
C LEU A 146 -6.09 14.06 11.37
N GLU A 147 -7.36 13.92 11.11
CA GLU A 147 -8.28 13.00 11.80
C GLU A 147 -8.72 11.94 10.79
N LEU A 148 -8.65 10.66 11.15
CA LEU A 148 -8.95 9.53 10.28
C LEU A 148 -10.17 8.77 10.79
N LEU A 149 -11.01 8.37 9.85
CA LEU A 149 -12.05 7.36 10.02
C LEU A 149 -11.70 6.17 9.13
N HIS A 150 -11.60 4.98 9.73
CA HIS A 150 -11.34 3.74 9.02
C HIS A 150 -12.67 3.10 8.62
N THR A 151 -12.99 3.11 7.34
CA THR A 151 -14.22 2.52 6.83
C THR A 151 -13.92 1.28 5.97
N PRO A 152 -14.88 0.37 5.81
CA PRO A 152 -14.70 -0.78 4.91
C PRO A 152 -14.40 -0.38 3.46
N ALA A 153 -14.78 0.82 3.04
CA ALA A 153 -14.51 1.35 1.70
C ALA A 153 -13.17 2.08 1.58
N GLY A 154 -12.44 2.22 2.68
CA GLY A 154 -11.17 2.93 2.78
C GLY A 154 -11.20 4.01 3.85
N ASP A 155 -10.05 4.62 4.07
CA ASP A 155 -9.91 5.69 5.05
C ASP A 155 -10.48 7.01 4.53
N VAL A 156 -11.10 7.77 5.43
CA VAL A 156 -11.50 9.16 5.16
C VAL A 156 -10.75 10.05 6.13
N GLY A 157 -9.91 10.93 5.59
CA GLY A 157 -9.18 11.92 6.38
C GLY A 157 -9.91 13.25 6.44
N ARG A 158 -9.96 13.89 7.62
CA ARG A 158 -10.29 15.30 7.76
C ARG A 158 -9.03 16.06 8.15
N MET A 159 -8.53 16.89 7.26
CA MET A 159 -7.43 17.79 7.55
C MET A 159 -7.98 19.13 8.06
N VAL A 160 -7.41 19.61 9.16
CA VAL A 160 -7.72 20.91 9.75
C VAL A 160 -6.41 21.69 9.85
N LEU A 161 -6.25 22.72 9.01
CA LEU A 161 -5.01 23.42 8.77
C LEU A 161 -5.19 24.91 9.12
N SER A 162 -4.46 25.38 10.11
CA SER A 162 -4.57 26.77 10.60
C SER A 162 -3.90 27.76 9.65
N PRO A 163 -4.25 29.05 9.71
CA PRO A 163 -3.57 30.10 8.97
C PRO A 163 -2.04 30.05 9.15
N GLY A 164 -1.34 30.21 8.03
CA GLY A 164 0.12 30.09 7.98
C GLY A 164 0.65 28.66 8.03
N TRP A 165 -0.20 27.65 7.93
CA TRP A 165 0.27 26.28 7.67
C TRP A 165 0.84 26.19 6.25
N ARG A 166 1.96 25.45 6.14
CA ARG A 166 2.59 25.10 4.88
C ARG A 166 3.20 23.69 4.99
N TRP A 167 2.98 22.85 3.98
CA TRP A 167 3.45 21.46 4.00
C TRP A 167 4.99 21.38 4.11
N SER A 168 5.71 22.16 3.30
CA SER A 168 7.19 22.16 3.31
C SER A 168 7.82 22.66 4.62
N GLU A 169 7.08 23.34 5.47
CA GLU A 169 7.55 23.82 6.78
C GLU A 169 7.12 22.89 7.92
N HIS A 170 5.88 22.38 7.90
CA HIS A 170 5.26 21.74 9.04
C HIS A 170 5.09 20.22 8.92
N VAL A 171 5.12 19.67 7.69
CA VAL A 171 4.96 18.22 7.43
C VAL A 171 6.21 17.60 6.82
N ARG A 172 6.92 18.31 5.96
CA ARG A 172 8.19 17.84 5.36
C ARG A 172 9.18 17.25 6.37
N PRO A 173 9.40 17.85 7.55
CA PRO A 173 10.32 17.28 8.54
C PRO A 173 9.89 15.91 9.09
N LEU A 174 8.59 15.58 8.98
CA LEU A 174 8.02 14.30 9.40
C LEU A 174 8.05 13.29 8.24
N ALA A 175 7.73 13.76 7.03
CA ALA A 175 7.67 12.93 5.83
C ALA A 175 9.05 12.54 5.29
N GLY A 176 10.07 13.37 5.49
CA GLY A 176 11.44 13.11 5.04
C GLY A 176 11.64 13.21 3.52
N THR A 177 10.69 13.82 2.80
CA THR A 177 10.73 14.06 1.35
C THR A 177 10.75 15.55 1.05
N ASP A 178 11.24 15.96 -0.12
CA ASP A 178 11.28 17.39 -0.49
C ASP A 178 9.90 17.97 -0.81
N LEU A 179 9.01 17.15 -1.36
CA LEU A 179 7.62 17.45 -1.70
C LEU A 179 6.69 16.37 -1.14
N CYS A 180 5.40 16.65 -1.08
CA CYS A 180 4.40 15.65 -0.72
C CYS A 180 4.29 14.58 -1.82
N GLU A 181 4.63 13.34 -1.49
CA GLU A 181 4.56 12.20 -2.41
C GLU A 181 3.23 11.45 -2.35
N ALA A 182 2.29 11.89 -1.52
CA ALA A 182 0.94 11.36 -1.50
C ALA A 182 0.10 11.95 -2.66
N ALA A 183 -0.66 11.09 -3.33
CA ALA A 183 -1.74 11.56 -4.19
C ALA A 183 -2.96 11.87 -3.31
N HIS A 184 -3.64 12.98 -3.57
CA HIS A 184 -4.84 13.35 -2.82
C HIS A 184 -6.06 13.41 -3.73
N MET A 185 -7.20 12.97 -3.22
CA MET A 185 -8.52 13.23 -3.78
C MET A 185 -9.41 13.73 -2.65
N GLY A 186 -9.82 14.99 -2.72
CA GLY A 186 -10.47 15.61 -1.58
C GLY A 186 -11.57 16.60 -1.93
N TYR A 187 -12.30 17.01 -0.88
CA TYR A 187 -13.34 18.03 -0.94
C TYR A 187 -13.00 19.16 0.05
N GLN A 188 -12.88 20.39 -0.45
CA GLN A 188 -12.61 21.55 0.37
C GLN A 188 -13.91 22.01 1.06
N ILE A 189 -13.92 21.98 2.39
CA ILE A 189 -15.09 22.38 3.20
C ILE A 189 -15.06 23.89 3.50
N SER A 190 -13.91 24.38 4.01
CA SER A 190 -13.74 25.79 4.37
C SER A 190 -12.29 26.23 4.18
N GLY A 191 -12.06 27.54 4.19
CA GLY A 191 -10.76 28.12 3.92
C GLY A 191 -10.25 27.81 2.52
N ARG A 192 -9.06 28.27 2.19
CA ARG A 192 -8.45 28.08 0.87
C ARG A 192 -7.05 27.55 0.99
N LEU A 193 -6.75 26.53 0.19
CA LEU A 193 -5.39 26.01 0.01
C LEU A 193 -4.85 26.42 -1.35
N ARG A 194 -3.58 26.82 -1.40
CA ARG A 194 -2.81 26.89 -2.63
C ARG A 194 -1.91 25.68 -2.72
N ILE A 195 -1.94 25.04 -3.87
CA ILE A 195 -1.12 23.88 -4.22
C ILE A 195 -0.12 24.34 -5.28
N GLN A 196 1.15 23.92 -5.13
CA GLN A 196 2.20 24.14 -6.10
C GLN A 196 2.84 22.81 -6.49
N LEU A 197 2.78 22.49 -7.77
CA LEU A 197 3.42 21.30 -8.33
C LEU A 197 4.94 21.53 -8.51
N ALA A 198 5.68 20.45 -8.69
CA ALA A 198 7.13 20.48 -8.89
C ALA A 198 7.58 21.31 -10.10
N ASP A 199 6.74 21.43 -11.13
CA ASP A 199 6.99 22.27 -12.32
C ASP A 199 6.71 23.76 -12.09
N GLY A 200 6.27 24.14 -10.87
CA GLY A 200 5.92 25.50 -10.51
C GLY A 200 4.46 25.88 -10.81
N THR A 201 3.68 25.02 -11.43
CA THR A 201 2.24 25.25 -11.64
C THR A 201 1.52 25.39 -10.31
N THR A 202 0.67 26.42 -10.19
CA THR A 202 -0.12 26.66 -8.98
C THR A 202 -1.61 26.71 -9.26
N PHE A 203 -2.40 26.23 -8.30
CA PHE A 203 -3.86 26.36 -8.30
C PHE A 203 -4.40 26.44 -6.87
N ASP A 204 -5.58 26.96 -6.72
CA ASP A 204 -6.25 27.10 -5.43
C ASP A 204 -7.39 26.09 -5.31
N ALA A 205 -7.54 25.48 -4.15
CA ALA A 205 -8.70 24.71 -3.74
C ALA A 205 -9.62 25.62 -2.92
N GLU A 206 -10.79 25.87 -3.47
CA GLU A 206 -11.81 26.74 -2.88
C GLU A 206 -12.93 25.93 -2.21
N PRO A 207 -13.61 26.44 -1.19
CA PRO A 207 -14.75 25.76 -0.58
C PRO A 207 -15.79 25.29 -1.59
N GLY A 208 -16.28 24.05 -1.43
CA GLY A 208 -17.25 23.44 -2.32
C GLY A 208 -16.63 22.68 -3.51
N GLN A 209 -15.32 22.72 -3.69
CA GLN A 209 -14.66 22.05 -4.79
C GLN A 209 -14.18 20.63 -4.41
N VAL A 210 -14.30 19.72 -5.36
CA VAL A 210 -13.61 18.42 -5.34
C VAL A 210 -12.37 18.53 -6.22
N GLY A 211 -11.23 18.10 -5.72
CA GLY A 211 -9.95 18.17 -6.43
C GLY A 211 -9.17 16.87 -6.36
N SER A 212 -8.28 16.70 -7.32
CA SER A 212 -7.24 15.66 -7.31
C SER A 212 -5.89 16.33 -7.44
N VAL A 213 -4.97 15.96 -6.55
CA VAL A 213 -3.60 16.50 -6.51
C VAL A 213 -2.62 15.33 -6.67
N PRO A 214 -1.77 15.33 -7.69
CA PRO A 214 -0.78 14.28 -7.89
C PRO A 214 0.36 14.39 -6.85
N PRO A 215 1.15 13.32 -6.66
CA PRO A 215 2.43 13.39 -5.93
C PRO A 215 3.35 14.47 -6.47
N GLY A 216 4.28 14.96 -5.64
CA GLY A 216 5.26 15.96 -6.04
C GLY A 216 4.75 17.40 -5.92
N HIS A 217 4.10 17.75 -4.80
CA HIS A 217 3.56 19.08 -4.58
C HIS A 217 3.90 19.63 -3.18
N ASP A 218 3.86 20.95 -3.06
CA ASP A 218 3.76 21.72 -1.81
C ASP A 218 2.35 22.32 -1.70
N ALA A 219 1.90 22.63 -0.49
CA ALA A 219 0.61 23.28 -0.27
C ALA A 219 0.65 24.19 0.96
N TRP A 220 -0.17 25.27 0.95
CA TRP A 220 -0.29 26.18 2.09
C TRP A 220 -1.66 26.83 2.18
N VAL A 221 -2.03 27.21 3.40
CA VAL A 221 -3.25 27.96 3.66
C VAL A 221 -3.11 29.40 3.15
N VAL A 222 -4.10 29.87 2.41
CA VAL A 222 -4.18 31.24 1.90
C VAL A 222 -5.16 32.04 2.71
N GLY A 223 -4.69 33.16 3.27
CA GLY A 223 -5.53 34.03 4.12
C GLY A 223 -5.49 33.66 5.59
N ASP A 224 -6.50 34.08 6.32
CA ASP A 224 -6.60 34.00 7.77
C ASP A 224 -7.70 33.02 8.26
N GLU A 225 -8.35 32.33 7.33
CA GLU A 225 -9.34 31.31 7.63
C GLU A 225 -8.68 29.93 7.70
N THR A 226 -9.09 29.13 8.69
CA THR A 226 -8.68 27.72 8.80
C THR A 226 -9.20 26.93 7.61
N ALA A 227 -8.30 26.25 6.90
CA ALA A 227 -8.67 25.33 5.83
C ALA A 227 -9.07 23.98 6.40
N VAL A 228 -10.25 23.51 6.02
CA VAL A 228 -10.76 22.20 6.37
C VAL A 228 -11.12 21.47 5.09
N LEU A 229 -10.59 20.24 4.95
CA LEU A 229 -10.89 19.39 3.80
C LEU A 229 -11.05 17.93 4.20
N LEU A 230 -11.84 17.20 3.41
CA LEU A 230 -11.86 15.75 3.44
C LEU A 230 -10.91 15.21 2.36
N ASP A 231 -10.24 14.11 2.65
CA ASP A 231 -9.35 13.40 1.73
C ASP A 231 -9.64 11.91 1.77
N TRP A 232 -9.86 11.29 0.60
CA TRP A 232 -10.18 9.88 0.42
C TRP A 232 -9.02 9.05 -0.16
N ALA A 233 -7.88 9.65 -0.50
CA ALA A 233 -6.78 8.93 -1.13
C ALA A 233 -5.47 9.02 -0.33
N GLY A 234 -4.98 10.21 -0.02
CA GLY A 234 -3.66 10.43 0.57
C GLY A 234 -3.58 10.35 2.10
N ALA A 235 -4.73 10.32 2.78
CA ALA A 235 -4.79 10.50 4.22
C ALA A 235 -4.16 9.35 5.03
N THR A 236 -4.25 8.11 4.54
CA THR A 236 -3.83 6.90 5.28
C THR A 236 -2.37 6.96 5.74
N ASP A 237 -1.46 7.39 4.88
CA ASP A 237 -0.01 7.43 5.17
C ASP A 237 0.53 8.85 5.42
N TYR A 238 -0.33 9.87 5.36
CA TYR A 238 0.04 11.26 5.55
C TYR A 238 0.54 11.54 6.96
N ALA A 239 1.67 12.24 7.08
CA ALA A 239 2.29 12.66 8.34
C ALA A 239 2.53 11.50 9.34
N ARG A 240 2.77 10.28 8.88
CA ARG A 240 3.28 9.17 9.69
C ARG A 240 4.74 9.45 10.06
N ARG A 241 5.10 9.12 11.31
CA ARG A 241 6.48 9.13 11.80
C ARG A 241 7.13 7.79 11.56
#